data_ef7f079bdfad3c242c6452ef047d7647
#
_entry.id   ef7f079bdfad3c242c6452ef047d7647
#
_cell.length_a   1.000
_cell.length_b   1.000
_cell.length_c   1.000
_cell.angle_alpha   90.00
_cell.angle_beta   90.00
_cell.angle_gamma   90.00
#
_symmetry.space_group_name_H-M   'P 1'
#
loop_
_entity.id
_entity.type
_entity.pdbx_description
1 polymer ?
#
loop_
_entity_poly.entity_id
_entity_poly.type
_entity_poly.pdbx_seq_one_letter_code
_entity_poly.pdbx_strand_id
1 'polypeptide(L)'
;MSYRISIVLDKRRAKANGDFPVKLRVFNKILKKDKRYPLDIDLSTKEFETIWINADDKNLRGSNKETELKLKAIETRANKEAEQMDVFDFAKFEMKLFRKSSDKNNVKYHFNLVIDKNVKNDKIGTAESYKYTLKSLAEFCKFKKKCSIDKLTFASITVDWLNDYENFMITNGKSYTTIGIYTRTLRVIFNNAIGVNDINKEMYPYSKVKNDGLYKIPRTKKVKKALSATQLKTLFDAEVKNANEAKAKAFWFFSYACNGMNLKDVALLKYSDINDDKFEYYRAKTFDKSSEKTTITIYLTDFTKEVIANYGNRSKGGYVFDIIDIKEDSQTQYKKIKNFTRYINDHIKRIAISSDLPSDLSTYWARHSFATNSLRKGASMEFISEALNHSDLSVTKNYFAGFEDEAKKEFANSLLDF
;
A
#
# COMPACT_ATOMS: atom_id res chain seq x y z
N MET A 1 16.08 -17.41 28.85
CA MET A 1 15.40 -17.50 27.53
C MET A 1 13.90 -17.46 27.76
N SER A 2 13.17 -16.64 26.98
CA SER A 2 11.70 -16.48 27.06
C SER A 2 10.90 -17.62 26.41
N TYR A 3 11.57 -18.56 25.75
CA TYR A 3 10.99 -19.70 25.05
C TYR A 3 11.68 -21.02 25.39
N ARG A 4 11.04 -22.11 25.01
CA ARG A 4 11.58 -23.47 25.03
C ARG A 4 11.20 -24.19 23.73
N ILE A 5 12.18 -24.79 23.07
CA ILE A 5 12.00 -25.57 21.83
C ILE A 5 12.31 -27.04 22.15
N SER A 6 11.51 -27.96 21.62
CA SER A 6 11.71 -29.41 21.79
C SER A 6 11.01 -30.19 20.68
N ILE A 7 11.56 -31.32 20.31
CA ILE A 7 10.90 -32.29 19.45
C ILE A 7 10.02 -33.20 20.33
N VAL A 8 8.76 -33.39 19.92
CA VAL A 8 7.78 -34.18 20.70
C VAL A 8 6.99 -35.13 19.79
N LEU A 9 6.61 -36.28 20.32
CA LEU A 9 5.67 -37.21 19.70
C LEU A 9 4.24 -36.80 20.11
N ASP A 10 3.37 -36.51 19.13
CA ASP A 10 1.99 -36.10 19.44
C ASP A 10 1.06 -37.33 19.56
N LYS A 11 0.98 -37.88 20.75
CA LYS A 11 0.21 -39.09 21.08
C LYS A 11 -1.32 -38.88 21.14
N ARG A 12 -1.83 -37.66 20.85
CA ARG A 12 -3.28 -37.37 20.97
C ARG A 12 -4.13 -38.10 19.93
N ARG A 13 -3.54 -38.42 18.75
CA ARG A 13 -4.25 -39.11 17.67
C ARG A 13 -3.27 -39.99 16.89
N ALA A 14 -3.44 -41.31 16.96
CA ALA A 14 -2.69 -42.26 16.16
C ALA A 14 -3.15 -42.21 14.69
N LYS A 15 -2.24 -42.47 13.76
CA LYS A 15 -2.54 -42.74 12.35
C LYS A 15 -3.06 -44.16 12.17
N ALA A 16 -3.58 -44.50 10.98
CA ALA A 16 -4.13 -45.82 10.67
C ALA A 16 -3.10 -46.94 10.82
N ASN A 17 -1.81 -46.66 10.69
CA ASN A 17 -0.71 -47.61 10.89
C ASN A 17 -0.21 -47.70 12.34
N GLY A 18 -0.84 -47.01 13.29
CA GLY A 18 -0.45 -47.01 14.70
C GLY A 18 0.65 -45.99 15.08
N ASP A 19 1.22 -45.27 14.10
CA ASP A 19 2.24 -44.27 14.34
C ASP A 19 1.65 -42.93 14.79
N PHE A 20 2.49 -42.10 15.38
CA PHE A 20 2.15 -40.74 15.82
C PHE A 20 3.00 -39.69 15.09
N PRO A 21 2.42 -38.53 14.77
CA PRO A 21 3.18 -37.47 14.16
C PRO A 21 4.21 -36.85 15.11
N VAL A 22 5.44 -36.72 14.62
CA VAL A 22 6.51 -35.99 15.32
C VAL A 22 6.31 -34.49 15.04
N LYS A 23 6.41 -33.68 16.10
CA LYS A 23 6.19 -32.24 16.03
C LYS A 23 7.31 -31.45 16.70
N LEU A 24 7.64 -30.30 16.16
CA LEU A 24 8.43 -29.27 16.83
C LEU A 24 7.51 -28.50 17.76
N ARG A 25 7.74 -28.59 19.07
CA ARG A 25 7.02 -27.84 20.09
C ARG A 25 7.80 -26.59 20.45
N VAL A 26 7.12 -25.44 20.43
CA VAL A 26 7.67 -24.16 20.86
C VAL A 26 6.77 -23.57 21.93
N PHE A 27 7.31 -23.43 23.12
CA PHE A 27 6.61 -22.87 24.27
C PHE A 27 7.17 -21.48 24.60
N ASN A 28 6.33 -20.45 24.56
CA ASN A 28 6.69 -19.10 25.02
C ASN A 28 6.32 -18.97 26.51
N LYS A 29 7.32 -18.77 27.36
CA LYS A 29 7.18 -18.69 28.82
C LYS A 29 6.44 -17.44 29.26
N ILE A 30 6.60 -16.31 28.54
CA ILE A 30 5.98 -15.03 28.89
C ILE A 30 4.49 -15.07 28.56
N LEU A 31 4.14 -15.50 27.35
CA LEU A 31 2.75 -15.59 26.89
C LEU A 31 2.02 -16.84 27.40
N LYS A 32 2.74 -17.79 28.03
CA LYS A 32 2.24 -19.13 28.42
C LYS A 32 1.53 -19.86 27.27
N LYS A 33 2.01 -19.66 26.03
CA LYS A 33 1.46 -20.25 24.81
C LYS A 33 2.34 -21.35 24.26
N ASP A 34 1.71 -22.44 23.81
CA ASP A 34 2.31 -23.64 23.21
C ASP A 34 1.86 -23.72 21.73
N LYS A 35 2.82 -23.79 20.81
CA LYS A 35 2.56 -24.11 19.39
C LYS A 35 3.35 -25.35 18.99
N ARG A 36 2.71 -26.20 18.17
CA ARG A 36 3.28 -27.45 17.68
C ARG A 36 3.23 -27.49 16.16
N TYR A 37 4.38 -27.66 15.54
CA TYR A 37 4.54 -27.66 14.08
C TYR A 37 4.81 -29.10 13.61
N PRO A 38 4.04 -29.62 12.62
CA PRO A 38 4.28 -30.95 12.06
C PRO A 38 5.63 -30.97 11.32
N LEU A 39 6.32 -32.08 11.36
CA LEU A 39 7.63 -32.28 10.74
C LEU A 39 7.59 -33.29 9.57
N ASP A 40 6.38 -33.74 9.18
CA ASP A 40 6.17 -34.74 8.15
C ASP A 40 6.95 -36.07 8.42
N ILE A 41 7.14 -36.37 9.69
CA ILE A 41 7.75 -37.63 10.21
C ILE A 41 6.76 -38.24 11.17
N ASP A 42 6.48 -39.52 10.96
CA ASP A 42 5.63 -40.31 11.82
C ASP A 42 6.45 -41.46 12.41
N LEU A 43 6.31 -41.72 13.70
CA LEU A 43 7.05 -42.74 14.40
C LEU A 43 6.13 -43.45 15.42
N SER A 44 6.35 -44.73 15.64
CA SER A 44 5.81 -45.44 16.81
C SER A 44 6.45 -44.90 18.10
N THR A 45 5.83 -45.11 19.22
CA THR A 45 6.39 -44.70 20.52
C THR A 45 7.78 -45.29 20.74
N LYS A 46 7.97 -46.56 20.39
CA LYS A 46 9.24 -47.28 20.56
C LYS A 46 10.35 -46.75 19.66
N GLU A 47 10.01 -46.41 18.41
CA GLU A 47 10.96 -45.80 17.48
C GLU A 47 11.36 -44.39 17.96
N PHE A 48 10.39 -43.56 18.41
CA PHE A 48 10.70 -42.25 18.94
C PHE A 48 11.61 -42.30 20.17
N GLU A 49 11.37 -43.22 21.08
CA GLU A 49 12.24 -43.43 22.23
C GLU A 49 13.66 -43.86 21.80
N THR A 50 13.76 -44.75 20.81
CA THR A 50 15.05 -45.22 20.29
C THR A 50 15.82 -44.15 19.53
N ILE A 51 15.13 -43.39 18.62
CA ILE A 51 15.75 -42.50 17.68
C ILE A 51 16.02 -41.13 18.31
N TRP A 52 15.17 -40.71 19.28
CA TRP A 52 15.24 -39.32 19.78
C TRP A 52 15.56 -39.25 21.28
N ILE A 53 14.88 -39.99 22.13
CA ILE A 53 15.05 -39.86 23.58
C ILE A 53 16.35 -40.50 24.04
N ASN A 54 16.65 -41.71 23.57
CA ASN A 54 17.81 -42.51 23.95
C ASN A 54 18.86 -42.60 22.82
N ALA A 55 18.90 -41.57 21.94
CA ALA A 55 19.76 -41.57 20.75
C ALA A 55 21.26 -41.64 21.09
N ASP A 56 21.65 -40.99 22.18
CA ASP A 56 23.07 -40.89 22.58
C ASP A 56 23.58 -42.22 23.21
N ASP A 57 22.66 -43.08 23.71
CA ASP A 57 22.98 -44.37 24.30
C ASP A 57 23.04 -45.49 23.25
N LYS A 58 22.72 -45.23 22.00
CA LYS A 58 22.60 -46.24 20.94
C LYS A 58 23.36 -45.86 19.68
N ASN A 59 24.11 -46.82 19.15
CA ASN A 59 24.85 -46.66 17.91
C ASN A 59 23.86 -46.80 16.72
N LEU A 60 23.06 -45.75 16.43
CA LEU A 60 22.06 -45.75 15.39
C LEU A 60 22.68 -45.87 13.99
N ARG A 61 22.07 -46.70 13.11
CA ARG A 61 22.49 -46.94 11.73
C ARG A 61 21.31 -46.82 10.77
N GLY A 62 21.59 -46.67 9.47
CA GLY A 62 20.58 -46.64 8.42
C GLY A 62 19.52 -45.55 8.60
N SER A 63 18.27 -45.87 8.30
CA SER A 63 17.15 -44.92 8.32
C SER A 63 16.91 -44.25 9.68
N ASN A 64 17.21 -44.97 10.79
CA ASN A 64 17.08 -44.40 12.14
C ASN A 64 18.10 -43.28 12.37
N LYS A 65 19.33 -43.48 11.90
CA LYS A 65 20.36 -42.42 12.01
C LYS A 65 20.04 -41.21 11.11
N GLU A 66 19.50 -41.42 9.92
CA GLU A 66 19.05 -40.35 9.06
C GLU A 66 17.91 -39.53 9.67
N THR A 67 16.96 -40.21 10.32
CA THR A 67 15.82 -39.58 11.01
C THR A 67 16.30 -38.75 12.19
N GLU A 68 17.21 -39.30 13.03
CA GLU A 68 17.84 -38.58 14.13
C GLU A 68 18.53 -37.28 13.63
N LEU A 69 19.35 -37.39 12.58
CA LEU A 69 20.06 -36.25 12.00
C LEU A 69 19.09 -35.17 11.45
N LYS A 70 18.00 -35.58 10.80
CA LYS A 70 16.94 -34.66 10.33
C LYS A 70 16.29 -33.93 11.52
N LEU A 71 15.92 -34.62 12.57
CA LEU A 71 15.33 -34.03 13.77
C LEU A 71 16.29 -33.08 14.49
N LYS A 72 17.56 -33.46 14.66
CA LYS A 72 18.63 -32.59 15.21
C LYS A 72 18.83 -31.32 14.37
N ALA A 73 18.85 -31.45 13.05
CA ALA A 73 18.99 -30.31 12.15
C ALA A 73 17.81 -29.32 12.27
N ILE A 74 16.57 -29.85 12.39
CA ILE A 74 15.39 -29.02 12.58
C ILE A 74 15.44 -28.30 13.93
N GLU A 75 15.76 -29.01 15.01
CA GLU A 75 15.85 -28.43 16.35
C GLU A 75 16.95 -27.36 16.44
N THR A 76 18.13 -27.65 15.89
CA THR A 76 19.26 -26.70 15.82
C THR A 76 18.87 -25.43 15.04
N ARG A 77 18.22 -25.60 13.88
CA ARG A 77 17.74 -24.49 13.09
C ARG A 77 16.70 -23.67 13.87
N ALA A 78 15.75 -24.32 14.52
CA ALA A 78 14.71 -23.67 15.30
C ALA A 78 15.30 -22.85 16.46
N ASN A 79 16.26 -23.39 17.20
CA ASN A 79 16.97 -22.68 18.26
C ASN A 79 17.72 -21.47 17.71
N LYS A 80 18.49 -21.63 16.63
CA LYS A 80 19.23 -20.55 15.98
C LYS A 80 18.33 -19.39 15.53
N GLU A 81 17.19 -19.69 14.90
CA GLU A 81 16.25 -18.63 14.46
C GLU A 81 15.54 -17.96 15.65
N ALA A 82 15.31 -18.66 16.74
CA ALA A 82 14.76 -18.09 17.97
C ALA A 82 15.77 -17.20 18.73
N GLU A 83 17.03 -17.60 18.79
CA GLU A 83 18.13 -16.85 19.43
C GLU A 83 18.41 -15.49 18.74
N GLN A 84 18.17 -15.41 17.44
CA GLN A 84 18.33 -14.17 16.66
C GLN A 84 17.21 -13.15 16.88
N MET A 85 16.27 -13.41 17.80
CA MET A 85 15.17 -12.52 18.13
C MET A 85 15.38 -11.87 19.49
N ASP A 86 15.47 -10.54 19.54
CA ASP A 86 15.52 -9.80 20.80
C ASP A 86 14.30 -10.09 21.69
N VAL A 87 13.13 -10.14 21.07
CA VAL A 87 11.87 -10.58 21.69
C VAL A 87 11.26 -11.69 20.83
N PHE A 88 10.99 -12.84 21.43
CA PHE A 88 10.42 -13.98 20.74
C PHE A 88 8.97 -13.69 20.28
N ASP A 89 8.73 -13.81 18.97
CA ASP A 89 7.43 -13.69 18.33
C ASP A 89 7.12 -14.91 17.45
N PHE A 90 5.98 -15.56 17.66
CA PHE A 90 5.61 -16.75 16.93
C PHE A 90 5.48 -16.54 15.42
N ALA A 91 4.93 -15.41 14.98
CA ALA A 91 4.71 -15.16 13.55
C ALA A 91 6.05 -14.94 12.82
N LYS A 92 6.97 -14.20 13.46
CA LYS A 92 8.33 -14.01 12.94
C LYS A 92 9.11 -15.32 12.95
N PHE A 93 8.97 -16.10 14.01
CA PHE A 93 9.61 -17.41 14.14
C PHE A 93 9.15 -18.39 13.05
N GLU A 94 7.83 -18.54 12.84
CA GLU A 94 7.25 -19.36 11.79
C GLU A 94 7.76 -18.98 10.41
N MET A 95 7.71 -17.68 10.11
CA MET A 95 8.20 -17.15 8.85
C MET A 95 9.67 -17.49 8.59
N LYS A 96 10.52 -17.44 9.63
CA LYS A 96 11.94 -17.75 9.49
C LYS A 96 12.21 -19.27 9.46
N LEU A 97 11.51 -20.03 10.27
CA LEU A 97 11.74 -21.48 10.40
C LEU A 97 11.36 -22.25 9.13
N PHE A 98 10.20 -21.93 8.54
CA PHE A 98 9.67 -22.67 7.39
C PHE A 98 10.09 -22.13 6.02
N ARG A 99 10.82 -21.02 5.96
CA ARG A 99 11.32 -20.52 4.69
C ARG A 99 12.52 -21.34 4.19
N LYS A 100 12.66 -21.42 2.88
CA LYS A 100 13.85 -21.98 2.25
C LYS A 100 15.06 -21.06 2.48
N SER A 101 16.24 -21.62 2.61
CA SER A 101 17.48 -20.81 2.76
C SER A 101 17.69 -19.83 1.61
N SER A 102 17.31 -20.21 0.39
CA SER A 102 17.34 -19.35 -0.81
C SER A 102 16.46 -18.11 -0.73
N ASP A 103 15.39 -18.14 0.09
CA ASP A 103 14.40 -17.08 0.16
C ASP A 103 14.94 -15.83 0.89
N LYS A 104 15.97 -15.97 1.74
CA LYS A 104 16.60 -14.86 2.46
C LYS A 104 17.04 -13.75 1.52
N ASN A 105 17.69 -14.10 0.43
CA ASN A 105 18.25 -13.15 -0.54
C ASN A 105 17.35 -12.96 -1.77
N ASN A 106 16.15 -13.54 -1.80
CA ASN A 106 15.26 -13.51 -2.98
C ASN A 106 14.32 -12.31 -2.94
N VAL A 107 14.43 -11.43 -3.91
CA VAL A 107 13.64 -10.18 -4.01
C VAL A 107 12.14 -10.45 -4.18
N LYS A 108 11.77 -11.42 -5.05
CA LYS A 108 10.35 -11.78 -5.28
C LYS A 108 9.69 -12.30 -4.01
N TYR A 109 10.39 -13.12 -3.23
CA TYR A 109 9.89 -13.62 -1.96
C TYR A 109 9.52 -12.47 -1.00
N HIS A 110 10.40 -11.49 -0.83
CA HIS A 110 10.14 -10.33 0.03
C HIS A 110 9.01 -9.42 -0.49
N PHE A 111 8.89 -9.27 -1.83
CA PHE A 111 7.73 -8.60 -2.41
C PHE A 111 6.43 -9.30 -2.06
N ASN A 112 6.37 -10.63 -2.21
CA ASN A 112 5.18 -11.42 -1.92
C ASN A 112 4.79 -11.32 -0.44
N LEU A 113 5.74 -11.37 0.50
CA LEU A 113 5.46 -11.14 1.92
C LEU A 113 4.77 -9.79 2.19
N VAL A 114 5.24 -8.73 1.53
CA VAL A 114 4.64 -7.40 1.69
C VAL A 114 3.28 -7.31 1.02
N ILE A 115 3.13 -7.91 -0.17
CA ILE A 115 1.85 -7.97 -0.90
C ILE A 115 0.81 -8.70 -0.04
N ASP A 116 1.12 -9.91 0.44
CA ASP A 116 0.22 -10.74 1.23
C ASP A 116 -0.18 -10.06 2.54
N LYS A 117 0.79 -9.44 3.23
CA LYS A 117 0.51 -8.63 4.42
C LYS A 117 -0.46 -7.48 4.15
N ASN A 118 -0.29 -6.77 3.02
CA ASN A 118 -1.18 -5.66 2.67
C ASN A 118 -2.57 -6.16 2.26
N VAL A 119 -2.67 -7.26 1.53
CA VAL A 119 -3.97 -7.90 1.19
C VAL A 119 -4.69 -8.32 2.46
N LYS A 120 -4.00 -9.00 3.38
CA LYS A 120 -4.58 -9.46 4.66
C LYS A 120 -5.07 -8.31 5.54
N ASN A 121 -4.48 -7.13 5.39
CA ASN A 121 -4.87 -5.91 6.14
C ASN A 121 -5.76 -4.98 5.32
N ASP A 122 -6.44 -5.46 4.28
CA ASP A 122 -7.35 -4.71 3.39
C ASP A 122 -6.73 -3.47 2.71
N LYS A 123 -5.38 -3.40 2.68
CA LYS A 123 -4.63 -2.33 2.01
C LYS A 123 -4.41 -2.64 0.52
N ILE A 124 -5.50 -2.95 -0.19
CA ILE A 124 -5.46 -3.47 -1.57
C ILE A 124 -4.71 -2.53 -2.52
N GLY A 125 -4.96 -1.21 -2.44
CA GLY A 125 -4.26 -0.23 -3.29
C GLY A 125 -2.74 -0.22 -3.09
N THR A 126 -2.28 -0.45 -1.84
CA THR A 126 -0.86 -0.59 -1.54
C THR A 126 -0.33 -1.91 -2.11
N ALA A 127 -1.02 -3.02 -1.88
CA ALA A 127 -0.65 -4.32 -2.44
C ALA A 127 -0.50 -4.28 -3.98
N GLU A 128 -1.44 -3.63 -4.68
CA GLU A 128 -1.39 -3.45 -6.13
C GLU A 128 -0.16 -2.63 -6.58
N SER A 129 0.22 -1.59 -5.84
CA SER A 129 1.46 -0.84 -6.14
C SER A 129 2.71 -1.72 -6.08
N TYR A 130 2.79 -2.63 -5.10
CA TYR A 130 3.88 -3.60 -5.01
C TYR A 130 3.82 -4.63 -6.15
N LYS A 131 2.63 -5.13 -6.52
CA LYS A 131 2.45 -6.04 -7.66
C LYS A 131 2.89 -5.40 -8.99
N TYR A 132 2.51 -4.13 -9.24
CA TYR A 132 2.95 -3.42 -10.44
C TYR A 132 4.46 -3.22 -10.48
N THR A 133 5.09 -2.92 -9.34
CA THR A 133 6.55 -2.81 -9.25
C THR A 133 7.19 -4.15 -9.54
N LEU A 134 6.74 -5.24 -8.92
CA LEU A 134 7.26 -6.58 -9.15
C LEU A 134 7.12 -7.02 -10.61
N LYS A 135 5.97 -6.71 -11.25
CA LYS A 135 5.75 -6.94 -12.68
C LYS A 135 6.77 -6.19 -13.54
N SER A 136 7.01 -4.91 -13.25
CA SER A 136 7.99 -4.10 -14.00
C SER A 136 9.43 -4.64 -13.85
N LEU A 137 9.80 -5.08 -12.64
CA LEU A 137 11.09 -5.75 -12.41
C LEU A 137 11.20 -7.07 -13.20
N ALA A 138 10.10 -7.84 -13.28
CA ALA A 138 10.07 -9.08 -14.08
C ALA A 138 10.22 -8.80 -15.58
N GLU A 139 9.60 -7.74 -16.09
CA GLU A 139 9.75 -7.29 -17.49
C GLU A 139 11.21 -6.89 -17.78
N PHE A 140 11.85 -6.17 -16.87
CA PHE A 140 13.27 -5.81 -17.01
C PHE A 140 14.20 -7.03 -16.95
N CYS A 141 13.95 -7.98 -16.04
CA CYS A 141 14.71 -9.23 -15.99
C CYS A 141 14.62 -10.00 -17.31
N LYS A 142 13.44 -10.08 -17.94
CA LYS A 142 13.24 -10.69 -19.27
C LYS A 142 14.04 -9.96 -20.36
N PHE A 143 14.03 -8.62 -20.33
CA PHE A 143 14.77 -7.79 -21.26
C PHE A 143 16.29 -8.07 -21.19
N LYS A 144 16.83 -8.18 -19.98
CA LYS A 144 18.24 -8.51 -19.73
C LYS A 144 18.66 -9.93 -20.16
N LYS A 145 17.73 -10.82 -20.53
CA LYS A 145 17.93 -12.24 -20.99
C LYS A 145 18.70 -13.15 -20.03
N LYS A 146 19.51 -12.61 -19.13
CA LYS A 146 20.34 -13.35 -18.16
C LYS A 146 19.77 -13.35 -16.73
N CYS A 147 18.59 -12.77 -16.55
CA CYS A 147 17.95 -12.61 -15.25
C CYS A 147 16.54 -13.20 -15.27
N SER A 148 16.14 -13.84 -14.20
CA SER A 148 14.73 -14.22 -13.93
C SER A 148 14.31 -13.61 -12.63
N ILE A 149 13.08 -13.09 -12.56
CA ILE A 149 12.53 -12.52 -11.32
C ILE A 149 12.52 -13.55 -10.16
N ASP A 150 12.39 -14.83 -10.49
CA ASP A 150 12.40 -15.92 -9.50
C ASP A 150 13.79 -16.14 -8.89
N LYS A 151 14.83 -15.74 -9.61
CA LYS A 151 16.24 -15.87 -9.21
C LYS A 151 16.87 -14.52 -8.85
N LEU A 152 16.11 -13.41 -8.92
CA LEU A 152 16.63 -12.08 -8.62
C LEU A 152 16.96 -11.98 -7.13
N THR A 153 18.22 -11.70 -6.82
CA THR A 153 18.74 -11.55 -5.46
C THR A 153 19.01 -10.08 -5.13
N PHE A 154 19.02 -9.73 -3.84
CA PHE A 154 19.41 -8.38 -3.41
C PHE A 154 20.84 -8.04 -3.82
N ALA A 155 21.76 -9.00 -3.73
CA ALA A 155 23.15 -8.82 -4.11
C ALA A 155 23.33 -8.49 -5.60
N SER A 156 22.42 -8.92 -6.47
CA SER A 156 22.47 -8.61 -7.91
C SER A 156 21.92 -7.23 -8.26
N ILE A 157 21.23 -6.55 -7.33
CA ILE A 157 20.71 -5.21 -7.54
C ILE A 157 21.74 -4.17 -7.07
N THR A 158 22.71 -3.90 -7.93
CA THR A 158 23.74 -2.88 -7.75
C THR A 158 23.24 -1.50 -8.20
N VAL A 159 24.09 -0.47 -8.02
CA VAL A 159 23.85 0.87 -8.57
C VAL A 159 23.70 0.83 -10.08
N ASP A 160 24.59 0.10 -10.77
CA ASP A 160 24.54 -0.05 -12.24
C ASP A 160 23.27 -0.78 -12.68
N TRP A 161 22.85 -1.81 -11.95
CA TRP A 161 21.60 -2.50 -12.22
C TRP A 161 20.39 -1.56 -12.13
N LEU A 162 20.38 -0.65 -11.14
CA LEU A 162 19.29 0.34 -10.96
C LEU A 162 19.32 1.41 -12.06
N ASN A 163 20.51 1.85 -12.49
CA ASN A 163 20.64 2.76 -13.62
C ASN A 163 20.15 2.12 -14.93
N ASP A 164 20.49 0.86 -15.17
CA ASP A 164 20.01 0.11 -16.32
C ASP A 164 18.47 -0.07 -16.29
N TYR A 165 17.91 -0.31 -15.09
CA TYR A 165 16.46 -0.41 -14.92
C TYR A 165 15.77 0.93 -15.19
N GLU A 166 16.33 2.04 -14.72
CA GLU A 166 15.84 3.38 -15.01
C GLU A 166 15.85 3.66 -16.51
N ASN A 167 16.97 3.39 -17.19
CA ASN A 167 17.10 3.56 -18.63
C ASN A 167 16.09 2.69 -19.41
N PHE A 168 15.92 1.44 -19.00
CA PHE A 168 14.88 0.57 -19.56
C PHE A 168 13.49 1.16 -19.43
N MET A 169 13.15 1.70 -18.28
CA MET A 169 11.85 2.33 -18.07
C MET A 169 11.66 3.59 -18.91
N ILE A 170 12.69 4.44 -19.04
CA ILE A 170 12.67 5.64 -19.87
C ILE A 170 12.44 5.26 -21.33
N THR A 171 13.20 4.28 -21.85
CA THR A 171 13.06 3.77 -23.22
C THR A 171 11.65 3.22 -23.48
N ASN A 172 10.99 2.64 -22.47
CA ASN A 172 9.61 2.19 -22.55
C ASN A 172 8.59 3.30 -22.24
N GLY A 173 8.95 4.58 -22.33
CA GLY A 173 8.05 5.72 -22.21
C GLY A 173 7.52 5.96 -20.78
N LYS A 174 8.15 5.43 -19.75
CA LYS A 174 7.73 5.67 -18.36
C LYS A 174 8.25 7.02 -17.86
N SER A 175 7.38 7.76 -17.18
CA SER A 175 7.77 9.02 -16.55
C SER A 175 8.70 8.82 -15.35
N TYR A 176 9.55 9.81 -15.05
CA TYR A 176 10.38 9.84 -13.84
C TYR A 176 9.55 9.68 -12.54
N THR A 177 8.28 10.14 -12.55
CA THR A 177 7.37 9.91 -11.43
C THR A 177 7.11 8.41 -11.21
N THR A 178 6.84 7.68 -12.29
CA THR A 178 6.60 6.22 -12.25
C THR A 178 7.87 5.48 -11.82
N ILE A 179 9.03 5.84 -12.37
CA ILE A 179 10.33 5.30 -12.00
C ILE A 179 10.59 5.52 -10.50
N GLY A 180 10.38 6.75 -10.03
CA GLY A 180 10.53 7.09 -8.62
C GLY A 180 9.56 6.33 -7.70
N ILE A 181 8.34 5.99 -8.14
CA ILE A 181 7.42 5.15 -7.37
C ILE A 181 7.98 3.74 -7.25
N TYR A 182 8.39 3.12 -8.36
CA TYR A 182 8.86 1.72 -8.38
C TYR A 182 10.18 1.55 -7.62
N THR A 183 11.12 2.46 -7.80
CA THR A 183 12.40 2.41 -7.08
C THR A 183 12.26 2.70 -5.59
N ARG A 184 11.33 3.57 -5.17
CA ARG A 184 10.97 3.74 -3.74
C ARG A 184 10.34 2.48 -3.16
N THR A 185 9.47 1.82 -3.92
CA THR A 185 8.85 0.55 -3.50
C THR A 185 9.91 -0.52 -3.30
N LEU A 186 10.83 -0.68 -4.26
CA LEU A 186 11.97 -1.61 -4.13
C LEU A 186 12.87 -1.26 -2.94
N ARG A 187 13.13 0.03 -2.69
CA ARG A 187 13.87 0.49 -1.51
C ARG A 187 13.23 0.05 -0.20
N VAL A 188 11.90 0.06 -0.10
CA VAL A 188 11.18 -0.44 1.09
C VAL A 188 11.42 -1.93 1.27
N ILE A 189 11.48 -2.71 0.19
CA ILE A 189 11.79 -4.15 0.26
C ILE A 189 13.21 -4.38 0.80
N PHE A 190 14.22 -3.59 0.34
CA PHE A 190 15.57 -3.63 0.93
C PHE A 190 15.55 -3.31 2.43
N ASN A 191 14.88 -2.23 2.84
CA ASN A 191 14.80 -1.85 4.25
C ASN A 191 14.15 -2.95 5.12
N ASN A 192 13.10 -3.59 4.60
CA ASN A 192 12.45 -4.70 5.31
C ASN A 192 13.39 -5.90 5.45
N ALA A 193 14.11 -6.28 4.39
CA ALA A 193 15.06 -7.40 4.42
C ALA A 193 16.23 -7.15 5.38
N ILE A 194 16.75 -5.92 5.42
CA ILE A 194 17.76 -5.49 6.38
C ILE A 194 17.22 -5.53 7.81
N GLY A 195 16.01 -5.00 8.02
CA GLY A 195 15.36 -4.94 9.33
C GLY A 195 15.07 -6.30 9.97
N VAL A 196 15.00 -7.37 9.17
CA VAL A 196 14.86 -8.75 9.66
C VAL A 196 16.18 -9.55 9.60
N ASN A 197 17.31 -8.89 9.33
CA ASN A 197 18.63 -9.48 9.20
C ASN A 197 18.75 -10.57 8.12
N ASP A 198 18.01 -10.43 7.02
CA ASP A 198 18.07 -11.35 5.88
C ASP A 198 19.22 -11.00 4.92
N ILE A 199 19.56 -9.71 4.85
CA ILE A 199 20.68 -9.18 4.07
C ILE A 199 21.46 -8.15 4.88
N ASN A 200 22.74 -7.97 4.53
CA ASN A 200 23.60 -6.97 5.15
C ASN A 200 23.28 -5.57 4.64
N LYS A 201 23.48 -4.56 5.51
CA LYS A 201 23.28 -3.15 5.18
C LYS A 201 24.22 -2.67 4.06
N GLU A 202 25.37 -3.30 3.90
CA GLU A 202 26.34 -3.02 2.81
C GLU A 202 25.76 -3.30 1.41
N MET A 203 24.76 -4.17 1.30
CA MET A 203 24.07 -4.45 0.04
C MET A 203 23.08 -3.34 -0.36
N TYR A 204 22.91 -2.28 0.45
CA TYR A 204 21.92 -1.25 0.22
C TYR A 204 22.39 -0.23 -0.84
N PRO A 205 21.78 -0.21 -2.05
CA PRO A 205 22.30 0.55 -3.18
C PRO A 205 21.79 2.01 -3.26
N TYR A 206 20.96 2.45 -2.31
CA TYR A 206 20.28 3.74 -2.40
C TYR A 206 20.98 4.84 -1.60
N SER A 207 21.18 5.99 -2.23
CA SER A 207 21.73 7.19 -1.61
C SER A 207 20.82 7.82 -0.57
N LYS A 208 21.42 8.31 0.52
CA LYS A 208 20.77 9.19 1.50
C LYS A 208 21.27 10.63 1.40
N VAL A 209 22.47 10.83 0.85
CA VAL A 209 23.15 12.13 0.73
C VAL A 209 23.59 12.37 -0.71
N LYS A 210 24.01 13.59 -1.03
CA LYS A 210 24.59 13.90 -2.35
C LYS A 210 26.01 13.33 -2.44
N ASN A 211 26.35 12.76 -3.60
CA ASN A 211 27.72 12.35 -3.99
C ASN A 211 28.32 11.20 -3.17
N ASP A 212 27.51 10.22 -2.74
CA ASP A 212 27.99 9.01 -2.06
C ASP A 212 28.18 7.80 -3.01
N GLY A 213 28.10 8.02 -4.33
CA GLY A 213 28.25 6.96 -5.34
C GLY A 213 27.07 5.98 -5.42
N LEU A 214 26.03 6.16 -4.61
CA LEU A 214 24.86 5.30 -4.56
C LEU A 214 23.71 5.81 -5.48
N TYR A 215 22.76 4.92 -5.80
CA TYR A 215 21.64 5.24 -6.68
C TYR A 215 20.70 6.27 -6.08
N LYS A 216 20.44 7.33 -6.82
CA LYS A 216 19.58 8.44 -6.41
C LYS A 216 18.22 8.32 -7.09
N ILE A 217 17.19 8.07 -6.28
CA ILE A 217 15.82 7.96 -6.80
C ILE A 217 15.39 9.29 -7.46
N PRO A 218 14.96 9.26 -8.73
CA PRO A 218 14.57 10.47 -9.45
C PRO A 218 13.36 11.17 -8.79
N ARG A 219 13.41 12.51 -8.82
CA ARG A 219 12.32 13.37 -8.34
C ARG A 219 11.88 14.28 -9.48
N THR A 220 10.59 14.42 -9.65
CA THR A 220 10.00 15.36 -10.59
C THR A 220 9.42 16.55 -9.85
N LYS A 221 9.49 17.73 -10.48
CA LYS A 221 8.71 18.89 -10.04
C LYS A 221 7.22 18.55 -10.22
N LYS A 222 6.43 18.73 -9.18
CA LYS A 222 4.98 18.52 -9.26
C LYS A 222 4.39 19.68 -10.11
N VAL A 223 3.74 19.35 -11.20
CA VAL A 223 2.91 20.31 -11.94
C VAL A 223 1.64 20.49 -11.13
N LYS A 224 1.34 21.73 -10.77
CA LYS A 224 0.14 22.11 -10.04
C LYS A 224 -0.99 22.22 -11.05
N LYS A 225 -2.04 21.44 -10.88
CA LYS A 225 -3.13 21.26 -11.84
C LYS A 225 -4.43 21.77 -11.22
N ALA A 226 -4.67 23.08 -11.33
CA ALA A 226 -5.90 23.72 -10.87
C ALA A 226 -6.55 24.49 -12.01
N LEU A 227 -7.88 24.43 -12.13
CA LEU A 227 -8.65 25.29 -13.00
C LEU A 227 -8.78 26.68 -12.36
N SER A 228 -8.68 27.75 -13.19
CA SER A 228 -9.03 29.10 -12.78
C SER A 228 -10.54 29.25 -12.50
N ALA A 229 -10.96 30.33 -11.90
CA ALA A 229 -12.39 30.62 -11.67
C ALA A 229 -13.18 30.63 -12.99
N THR A 230 -12.63 31.23 -14.05
CA THR A 230 -13.22 31.25 -15.39
C THR A 230 -13.34 29.83 -15.97
N GLN A 231 -12.28 29.04 -15.91
CA GLN A 231 -12.29 27.65 -16.38
C GLN A 231 -13.27 26.77 -15.59
N LEU A 232 -13.40 27.00 -14.27
CA LEU A 232 -14.42 26.30 -13.45
C LEU A 232 -15.82 26.66 -13.92
N LYS A 233 -16.08 27.93 -14.21
CA LYS A 233 -17.38 28.38 -14.75
C LYS A 233 -17.64 27.74 -16.10
N THR A 234 -16.67 27.78 -17.02
CA THR A 234 -16.77 27.12 -18.33
C THR A 234 -17.11 25.64 -18.20
N LEU A 235 -16.44 24.90 -17.29
CA LEU A 235 -16.73 23.48 -17.05
C LEU A 235 -18.12 23.27 -16.44
N PHE A 236 -18.55 24.16 -15.54
CA PHE A 236 -19.85 24.05 -14.87
C PHE A 236 -21.00 24.28 -15.86
N ASP A 237 -20.86 25.29 -16.72
CA ASP A 237 -21.86 25.67 -17.74
C ASP A 237 -21.77 24.79 -19.00
N ALA A 238 -20.73 23.94 -19.12
CA ALA A 238 -20.51 23.11 -20.29
C ALA A 238 -21.72 22.22 -20.60
N GLU A 239 -22.13 22.21 -21.86
CA GLU A 239 -23.18 21.32 -22.36
C GLU A 239 -22.75 19.86 -22.26
N VAL A 240 -23.65 19.00 -21.81
CA VAL A 240 -23.42 17.57 -21.67
C VAL A 240 -24.25 16.79 -22.71
N LYS A 241 -23.59 15.90 -23.43
CA LYS A 241 -24.21 15.18 -24.56
C LYS A 241 -25.07 13.99 -24.15
N ASN A 242 -24.91 13.49 -22.93
CA ASN A 242 -25.59 12.30 -22.44
C ASN A 242 -25.54 12.21 -20.91
N ALA A 243 -26.33 11.28 -20.36
CA ALA A 243 -26.43 11.04 -18.92
C ALA A 243 -25.09 10.66 -18.26
N ASN A 244 -24.17 10.01 -18.99
CA ASN A 244 -22.85 9.65 -18.44
C ASN A 244 -21.96 10.86 -18.23
N GLU A 245 -21.99 11.81 -19.16
CA GLU A 245 -21.28 13.10 -19.03
C GLU A 245 -21.90 13.95 -17.92
N ALA A 246 -23.25 14.00 -17.84
CA ALA A 246 -23.96 14.66 -16.75
C ALA A 246 -23.54 14.10 -15.38
N LYS A 247 -23.54 12.79 -15.24
CA LYS A 247 -23.10 12.11 -14.01
C LYS A 247 -21.63 12.41 -13.69
N ALA A 248 -20.75 12.37 -14.68
CA ALA A 248 -19.32 12.65 -14.48
C ALA A 248 -19.09 14.09 -14.02
N LYS A 249 -19.76 15.07 -14.65
CA LYS A 249 -19.73 16.49 -14.27
C LYS A 249 -20.24 16.70 -12.84
N ALA A 250 -21.38 16.09 -12.50
CA ALA A 250 -21.96 16.14 -11.16
C ALA A 250 -21.02 15.63 -10.08
N PHE A 251 -20.38 14.45 -10.27
CA PHE A 251 -19.45 13.88 -9.30
C PHE A 251 -18.12 14.64 -9.22
N TRP A 252 -17.67 15.23 -10.33
CA TRP A 252 -16.47 16.06 -10.30
C TRP A 252 -16.70 17.33 -9.47
N PHE A 253 -17.84 18.02 -9.68
CA PHE A 253 -18.22 19.19 -8.90
C PHE A 253 -18.63 18.86 -7.47
N PHE A 254 -19.23 17.69 -7.23
CA PHE A 254 -19.46 17.19 -5.88
C PHE A 254 -18.12 17.06 -5.11
N SER A 255 -17.12 16.44 -5.74
CA SER A 255 -15.78 16.38 -5.17
C SER A 255 -15.20 17.78 -4.89
N TYR A 256 -15.33 18.72 -5.81
CA TYR A 256 -14.87 20.09 -5.66
C TYR A 256 -15.59 20.83 -4.52
N ALA A 257 -16.90 20.77 -4.47
CA ALA A 257 -17.74 21.44 -3.48
C ALA A 257 -17.59 20.82 -2.06
N CYS A 258 -17.24 19.54 -1.99
CA CYS A 258 -16.91 18.85 -0.76
C CYS A 258 -15.41 18.93 -0.44
N ASN A 259 -14.82 20.14 -0.46
CA ASN A 259 -13.43 20.42 -0.10
C ASN A 259 -12.40 19.57 -0.88
N GLY A 260 -12.67 19.27 -2.14
CA GLY A 260 -11.80 18.41 -2.95
C GLY A 260 -11.75 16.96 -2.46
N MET A 261 -12.85 16.43 -1.96
CA MET A 261 -13.01 15.05 -1.48
C MET A 261 -12.64 14.05 -2.57
N ASN A 262 -11.78 13.05 -2.27
CA ASN A 262 -11.41 12.04 -3.26
C ASN A 262 -12.59 11.12 -3.58
N LEU A 263 -12.71 10.64 -4.82
CA LEU A 263 -13.78 9.71 -5.20
C LEU A 263 -13.80 8.40 -4.40
N LYS A 264 -12.68 7.99 -3.82
CA LYS A 264 -12.67 6.87 -2.88
C LYS A 264 -13.47 7.20 -1.61
N ASP A 265 -13.27 8.41 -1.08
CA ASP A 265 -13.98 8.86 0.12
C ASP A 265 -15.46 9.11 -0.19
N VAL A 266 -15.77 9.64 -1.39
CA VAL A 266 -17.16 9.76 -1.91
C VAL A 266 -17.84 8.39 -1.96
N ALA A 267 -17.15 7.36 -2.47
CA ALA A 267 -17.72 6.01 -2.56
C ALA A 267 -17.95 5.36 -1.17
N LEU A 268 -17.18 5.78 -0.17
CA LEU A 268 -17.28 5.26 1.20
C LEU A 268 -18.22 6.07 2.10
N LEU A 269 -18.77 7.20 1.62
CA LEU A 269 -19.69 8.04 2.38
C LEU A 269 -20.99 7.27 2.66
N LYS A 270 -21.43 7.27 3.92
CA LYS A 270 -22.64 6.60 4.37
C LYS A 270 -23.73 7.60 4.71
N TYR A 271 -24.97 7.17 4.58
CA TYR A 271 -26.11 7.97 5.03
C TYR A 271 -26.06 8.27 6.54
N SER A 272 -25.50 7.36 7.34
CA SER A 272 -25.29 7.57 8.77
C SER A 272 -24.32 8.70 9.11
N ASP A 273 -23.49 9.12 8.15
CA ASP A 273 -22.50 10.18 8.32
C ASP A 273 -23.09 11.57 8.04
N ILE A 274 -24.33 11.61 7.48
CA ILE A 274 -25.03 12.84 7.09
C ILE A 274 -25.98 13.27 8.22
N ASN A 275 -25.79 14.48 8.72
CA ASN A 275 -26.64 15.15 9.70
C ASN A 275 -27.13 16.48 9.12
N ASP A 276 -28.44 16.65 8.94
CA ASP A 276 -29.10 17.85 8.44
C ASP A 276 -28.43 18.53 7.24
N ASP A 277 -27.55 19.49 7.50
CA ASP A 277 -26.87 20.31 6.50
C ASP A 277 -25.38 20.00 6.34
N LYS A 278 -24.87 18.97 7.02
CA LYS A 278 -23.45 18.59 6.97
C LYS A 278 -23.24 17.08 7.03
N PHE A 279 -22.04 16.65 6.66
CA PHE A 279 -21.55 15.32 6.99
C PHE A 279 -20.10 15.37 7.48
N GLU A 280 -19.72 14.34 8.24
CA GLU A 280 -18.36 14.17 8.74
C GLU A 280 -17.80 12.84 8.28
N TYR A 281 -16.55 12.85 7.83
CA TYR A 281 -15.92 11.61 7.37
C TYR A 281 -14.42 11.57 7.74
N TYR A 282 -13.90 10.36 7.83
CA TYR A 282 -12.47 10.12 7.96
C TYR A 282 -11.87 9.88 6.58
N ARG A 283 -10.78 10.56 6.28
CA ARG A 283 -10.08 10.37 5.01
C ARG A 283 -9.43 8.99 4.96
N ALA A 284 -9.93 8.10 4.09
CA ALA A 284 -9.49 6.71 3.98
C ALA A 284 -7.98 6.52 3.72
N LYS A 285 -7.33 7.49 3.05
CA LYS A 285 -5.89 7.41 2.76
C LYS A 285 -5.00 7.59 3.98
N THR A 286 -5.44 8.37 4.96
CA THR A 286 -4.63 8.77 6.14
C THR A 286 -5.12 8.14 7.43
N PHE A 287 -6.31 7.56 7.46
CA PHE A 287 -6.96 6.99 8.63
C PHE A 287 -6.06 6.05 9.45
N ASP A 288 -5.36 5.12 8.78
CA ASP A 288 -4.49 4.14 9.45
C ASP A 288 -3.10 4.70 9.85
N LYS A 289 -2.75 5.89 9.38
CA LYS A 289 -1.41 6.45 9.53
C LYS A 289 -1.34 7.52 10.60
N SER A 290 -2.46 8.16 10.91
CA SER A 290 -2.55 9.20 11.93
C SER A 290 -2.73 8.57 13.29
N SER A 291 -1.97 9.04 14.28
CA SER A 291 -2.18 8.73 15.70
C SER A 291 -3.45 9.38 16.21
N GLU A 292 -3.77 10.57 15.72
CA GLU A 292 -5.01 11.28 16.01
C GLU A 292 -5.94 11.18 14.80
N LYS A 293 -7.13 10.63 15.03
CA LYS A 293 -8.16 10.48 14.01
C LYS A 293 -9.04 11.72 14.01
N THR A 294 -8.74 12.64 13.08
CA THR A 294 -9.56 13.85 12.89
C THR A 294 -10.57 13.62 11.76
N THR A 295 -11.80 14.03 12.01
CA THR A 295 -12.86 14.08 10.98
C THR A 295 -12.70 15.32 10.10
N ILE A 296 -13.19 15.23 8.87
CA ILE A 296 -13.39 16.37 7.99
C ILE A 296 -14.88 16.65 7.97
N THR A 297 -15.25 17.88 8.32
CA THR A 297 -16.64 18.37 8.25
C THR A 297 -16.89 19.01 6.91
N ILE A 298 -17.96 18.63 6.24
CA ILE A 298 -18.45 19.20 4.97
C ILE A 298 -19.86 19.70 5.14
N TYR A 299 -20.09 20.99 4.86
CA TYR A 299 -21.42 21.56 4.80
C TYR A 299 -22.05 21.32 3.43
N LEU A 300 -23.29 20.82 3.41
CA LEU A 300 -24.04 20.53 2.21
C LEU A 300 -24.64 21.82 1.63
N THR A 301 -24.27 22.11 0.40
CA THR A 301 -24.90 23.16 -0.42
C THR A 301 -26.10 22.58 -1.17
N ASP A 302 -26.97 23.45 -1.75
CA ASP A 302 -28.09 23.00 -2.57
C ASP A 302 -27.63 22.10 -3.72
N PHE A 303 -26.51 22.45 -4.38
CA PHE A 303 -25.91 21.61 -5.41
C PHE A 303 -25.52 20.21 -4.90
N THR A 304 -24.88 20.12 -3.74
CA THR A 304 -24.46 18.81 -3.19
C THR A 304 -25.66 17.97 -2.75
N LYS A 305 -26.70 18.60 -2.22
CA LYS A 305 -27.97 17.96 -1.89
C LYS A 305 -28.66 17.43 -3.15
N GLU A 306 -28.67 18.20 -4.23
CA GLU A 306 -29.21 17.80 -5.53
C GLU A 306 -28.44 16.58 -6.10
N VAL A 307 -27.12 16.58 -6.04
CA VAL A 307 -26.33 15.42 -6.49
C VAL A 307 -26.66 14.16 -5.67
N ILE A 308 -26.81 14.28 -4.35
CA ILE A 308 -27.23 13.17 -3.50
C ILE A 308 -28.65 12.70 -3.87
N ALA A 309 -29.58 13.61 -4.12
CA ALA A 309 -30.96 13.28 -4.50
C ALA A 309 -31.01 12.54 -5.87
N ASN A 310 -30.23 13.01 -6.85
CA ASN A 310 -30.24 12.46 -8.21
C ASN A 310 -29.48 11.14 -8.36
N TYR A 311 -28.38 10.96 -7.62
CA TYR A 311 -27.45 9.82 -7.79
C TYR A 311 -27.30 8.96 -6.53
N GLY A 312 -27.95 9.33 -5.43
CA GLY A 312 -27.88 8.59 -4.18
C GLY A 312 -28.68 7.29 -4.21
N ASN A 313 -28.31 6.38 -3.35
CA ASN A 313 -29.02 5.11 -3.17
C ASN A 313 -30.41 5.36 -2.55
N ARG A 314 -31.43 4.97 -3.26
CA ARG A 314 -32.85 5.17 -2.84
C ARG A 314 -33.19 4.48 -1.52
N SER A 315 -32.55 3.36 -1.21
CA SER A 315 -32.78 2.62 0.03
C SER A 315 -32.33 3.37 1.29
N LYS A 316 -31.55 4.47 1.14
CA LYS A 316 -30.95 5.26 2.24
C LYS A 316 -30.27 4.42 3.33
N GLY A 317 -29.95 3.17 3.00
CA GLY A 317 -29.20 2.25 3.84
C GLY A 317 -27.77 2.07 3.32
N GLY A 318 -26.79 2.07 4.20
CA GLY A 318 -25.39 1.87 3.83
C GLY A 318 -24.74 3.10 3.17
N TYR A 319 -24.06 2.89 2.03
CA TYR A 319 -23.37 3.96 1.31
C TYR A 319 -24.34 4.89 0.60
N VAL A 320 -24.01 6.19 0.55
CA VAL A 320 -24.83 7.23 -0.10
C VAL A 320 -24.93 6.98 -1.60
N PHE A 321 -23.83 6.60 -2.24
CA PHE A 321 -23.83 6.35 -3.68
C PHE A 321 -23.67 4.85 -3.95
N ASP A 322 -24.45 4.34 -4.91
CA ASP A 322 -24.41 2.93 -5.35
C ASP A 322 -23.18 2.65 -6.22
N ILE A 323 -21.99 2.84 -5.62
CA ILE A 323 -20.70 2.56 -6.25
C ILE A 323 -20.15 1.22 -5.74
N ILE A 324 -20.35 0.94 -4.46
CA ILE A 324 -19.90 -0.27 -3.76
C ILE A 324 -21.01 -0.74 -2.80
N ASP A 325 -20.98 -2.02 -2.43
CA ASP A 325 -21.86 -2.59 -1.42
C ASP A 325 -21.07 -2.90 -0.13
N ILE A 326 -21.72 -2.75 1.02
CA ILE A 326 -21.12 -3.04 2.34
C ILE A 326 -20.83 -4.53 2.53
N LYS A 327 -21.51 -5.39 1.79
CA LYS A 327 -21.34 -6.85 1.81
C LYS A 327 -20.17 -7.34 0.95
N GLU A 328 -19.61 -6.47 0.11
CA GLU A 328 -18.51 -6.84 -0.80
C GLU A 328 -17.18 -6.88 -0.08
N ASP A 329 -16.31 -7.80 -0.51
CA ASP A 329 -14.93 -7.86 -0.05
C ASP A 329 -14.12 -6.63 -0.51
N SER A 330 -13.04 -6.34 0.19
CA SER A 330 -12.18 -5.17 -0.04
C SER A 330 -11.57 -5.13 -1.45
N GLN A 331 -11.35 -6.29 -2.10
CA GLN A 331 -10.81 -6.35 -3.46
C GLN A 331 -11.86 -5.93 -4.48
N THR A 332 -13.08 -6.39 -4.31
CA THR A 332 -14.23 -6.03 -5.15
C THR A 332 -14.54 -4.54 -5.01
N GLN A 333 -14.63 -4.03 -3.78
CA GLN A 333 -14.81 -2.60 -3.52
C GLN A 333 -13.69 -1.77 -4.17
N TYR A 334 -12.43 -2.16 -4.02
CA TYR A 334 -11.30 -1.48 -4.64
C TYR A 334 -11.43 -1.41 -6.17
N LYS A 335 -11.80 -2.53 -6.82
CA LYS A 335 -11.99 -2.59 -8.28
C LYS A 335 -13.13 -1.67 -8.73
N LYS A 336 -14.26 -1.68 -8.04
CA LYS A 336 -15.42 -0.83 -8.34
C LYS A 336 -15.09 0.64 -8.21
N ILE A 337 -14.45 1.07 -7.12
CA ILE A 337 -14.00 2.46 -6.91
C ILE A 337 -13.00 2.89 -8.00
N LYS A 338 -12.06 2.03 -8.37
CA LYS A 338 -11.10 2.31 -9.45
C LYS A 338 -11.79 2.45 -10.81
N ASN A 339 -12.76 1.59 -11.10
CA ASN A 339 -13.53 1.66 -12.33
C ASN A 339 -14.41 2.92 -12.38
N PHE A 340 -15.05 3.26 -11.26
CA PHE A 340 -15.83 4.48 -11.13
C PHE A 340 -14.96 5.73 -11.34
N THR A 341 -13.79 5.78 -10.69
CA THR A 341 -12.85 6.89 -10.87
C THR A 341 -12.41 7.03 -12.33
N ARG A 342 -12.14 5.90 -13.01
CA ARG A 342 -11.80 5.91 -14.43
C ARG A 342 -12.97 6.40 -15.28
N TYR A 343 -14.16 5.90 -15.03
CA TYR A 343 -15.38 6.33 -15.70
C TYR A 343 -15.57 7.86 -15.60
N ILE A 344 -15.48 8.43 -14.40
CA ILE A 344 -15.57 9.89 -14.23
C ILE A 344 -14.47 10.60 -14.99
N ASN A 345 -13.21 10.15 -14.93
CA ASN A 345 -12.10 10.76 -15.64
C ASN A 345 -12.25 10.73 -17.16
N ASP A 346 -12.75 9.62 -17.71
CA ASP A 346 -12.92 9.47 -19.16
C ASP A 346 -14.00 10.41 -19.70
N HIS A 347 -15.11 10.59 -18.98
CA HIS A 347 -16.19 11.48 -19.39
C HIS A 347 -15.87 12.96 -19.14
N ILE A 348 -15.24 13.30 -18.00
CA ILE A 348 -14.88 14.69 -17.71
C ILE A 348 -13.82 15.21 -18.71
N LYS A 349 -12.91 14.36 -19.20
CA LYS A 349 -11.99 14.70 -20.27
C LYS A 349 -12.68 15.03 -21.58
N ARG A 350 -13.74 14.29 -21.92
CA ARG A 350 -14.53 14.58 -23.13
C ARG A 350 -15.19 15.96 -23.05
N ILE A 351 -15.80 16.27 -21.90
CA ILE A 351 -16.38 17.59 -21.63
C ILE A 351 -15.26 18.67 -21.70
N ALA A 352 -14.10 18.44 -21.08
CA ALA A 352 -13.00 19.39 -21.10
C ALA A 352 -12.53 19.69 -22.53
N ILE A 353 -12.35 18.66 -23.37
CA ILE A 353 -11.95 18.80 -24.77
C ILE A 353 -13.01 19.60 -25.57
N SER A 354 -14.31 19.29 -25.41
CA SER A 354 -15.38 19.99 -26.12
C SER A 354 -15.59 21.44 -25.64
N SER A 355 -15.05 21.80 -24.49
CA SER A 355 -15.14 23.13 -23.88
C SER A 355 -13.80 23.90 -23.90
N ASP A 356 -12.84 23.45 -24.70
CA ASP A 356 -11.49 24.06 -24.81
C ASP A 356 -10.76 24.21 -23.47
N LEU A 357 -10.95 23.21 -22.58
CA LEU A 357 -10.28 23.11 -21.29
C LEU A 357 -9.11 22.10 -21.38
N PRO A 358 -8.19 22.06 -20.38
CA PRO A 358 -7.06 21.13 -20.38
C PRO A 358 -7.49 19.67 -20.59
N SER A 359 -6.97 19.04 -21.64
CA SER A 359 -7.34 17.68 -22.08
C SER A 359 -6.95 16.57 -21.09
N ASP A 360 -6.09 16.86 -20.11
CA ASP A 360 -5.67 15.96 -19.05
C ASP A 360 -6.44 16.16 -17.74
N LEU A 361 -7.58 16.88 -17.79
CA LEU A 361 -8.47 17.08 -16.66
C LEU A 361 -8.88 15.76 -16.03
N SER A 362 -8.84 15.70 -14.72
CA SER A 362 -9.17 14.50 -13.94
C SER A 362 -9.82 14.87 -12.61
N THR A 363 -10.33 13.90 -11.90
CA THR A 363 -10.88 14.07 -10.55
C THR A 363 -9.87 14.65 -9.54
N TYR A 364 -8.56 14.46 -9.79
CA TYR A 364 -7.52 15.06 -8.95
C TYR A 364 -7.43 16.59 -9.10
N TRP A 365 -7.80 17.11 -10.25
CA TRP A 365 -7.90 18.57 -10.46
C TRP A 365 -8.97 19.22 -9.60
N ALA A 366 -10.07 18.53 -9.27
CA ALA A 366 -11.10 19.07 -8.37
C ALA A 366 -10.49 19.48 -7.02
N ARG A 367 -9.65 18.62 -6.44
CA ARG A 367 -8.96 18.89 -5.17
C ARG A 367 -7.93 20.03 -5.27
N HIS A 368 -7.16 20.08 -6.36
CA HIS A 368 -6.23 21.17 -6.60
C HIS A 368 -6.95 22.51 -6.84
N SER A 369 -8.04 22.47 -7.60
CA SER A 369 -8.85 23.66 -7.86
C SER A 369 -9.51 24.18 -6.59
N PHE A 370 -10.05 23.30 -5.73
CA PHE A 370 -10.54 23.70 -4.42
C PHE A 370 -9.46 24.44 -3.63
N ALA A 371 -8.30 23.81 -3.41
CA ALA A 371 -7.23 24.41 -2.62
C ALA A 371 -6.74 25.75 -3.20
N THR A 372 -6.54 25.81 -4.51
CA THR A 372 -6.03 27.04 -5.18
C THR A 372 -7.06 28.16 -5.16
N ASN A 373 -8.32 27.87 -5.51
CA ASN A 373 -9.35 28.92 -5.58
C ASN A 373 -9.81 29.38 -4.20
N SER A 374 -9.79 28.50 -3.18
CA SER A 374 -10.06 28.92 -1.81
C SER A 374 -9.00 29.89 -1.28
N LEU A 375 -7.70 29.62 -1.54
CA LEU A 375 -6.61 30.55 -1.22
C LEU A 375 -6.75 31.89 -1.95
N ARG A 376 -7.09 31.85 -3.24
CA ARG A 376 -7.32 33.08 -4.04
C ARG A 376 -8.52 33.92 -3.55
N LYS A 377 -9.49 33.25 -2.92
CA LYS A 377 -10.64 33.86 -2.24
C LYS A 377 -10.37 34.32 -0.80
N GLY A 378 -9.11 34.26 -0.33
CA GLY A 378 -8.71 34.74 0.98
C GLY A 378 -8.76 33.71 2.11
N ALA A 379 -9.06 32.44 1.83
CA ALA A 379 -8.97 31.40 2.85
C ALA A 379 -7.51 31.20 3.29
N SER A 380 -7.29 31.01 4.61
CA SER A 380 -5.94 30.78 5.12
C SER A 380 -5.38 29.40 4.72
N MET A 381 -4.06 29.24 4.76
CA MET A 381 -3.41 27.95 4.53
C MET A 381 -3.81 26.91 5.58
N GLU A 382 -4.03 27.35 6.82
CA GLU A 382 -4.45 26.54 7.95
C GLU A 382 -5.84 25.97 7.72
N PHE A 383 -6.80 26.84 7.31
CA PHE A 383 -8.15 26.40 6.94
C PHE A 383 -8.12 25.34 5.83
N ILE A 384 -7.33 25.57 4.78
CA ILE A 384 -7.24 24.60 3.69
C ILE A 384 -6.52 23.31 4.13
N SER A 385 -5.52 23.41 5.01
CA SER A 385 -4.85 22.26 5.59
C SER A 385 -5.83 21.38 6.38
N GLU A 386 -6.67 21.98 7.18
CA GLU A 386 -7.74 21.33 7.93
C GLU A 386 -8.78 20.70 6.97
N ALA A 387 -9.33 21.49 6.05
CA ALA A 387 -10.32 21.06 5.07
C ALA A 387 -9.81 19.87 4.18
N LEU A 388 -8.50 19.78 3.96
CA LEU A 388 -7.87 18.70 3.20
C LEU A 388 -7.35 17.56 4.09
N ASN A 389 -7.42 17.69 5.41
CA ASN A 389 -6.81 16.80 6.41
C ASN A 389 -5.33 16.50 6.09
N HIS A 390 -4.53 17.57 6.10
CA HIS A 390 -3.09 17.47 5.97
C HIS A 390 -2.42 17.60 7.33
N SER A 391 -1.51 16.70 7.64
CA SER A 391 -0.73 16.73 8.89
C SER A 391 0.33 17.83 8.94
N ASP A 392 0.63 18.47 7.81
CA ASP A 392 1.68 19.47 7.65
C ASP A 392 1.28 20.49 6.56
N LEU A 393 1.44 21.78 6.87
CA LEU A 393 1.18 22.89 5.95
C LEU A 393 2.04 22.82 4.67
N SER A 394 3.23 22.21 4.75
CA SER A 394 4.08 21.99 3.57
C SER A 394 3.40 21.12 2.51
N VAL A 395 2.52 20.21 2.94
CA VAL A 395 1.71 19.40 2.03
C VAL A 395 0.68 20.27 1.32
N THR A 396 0.04 21.20 2.03
CA THR A 396 -0.95 22.14 1.48
C THR A 396 -0.32 23.07 0.44
N LYS A 397 0.89 23.59 0.70
CA LYS A 397 1.66 24.38 -0.28
C LYS A 397 1.85 23.69 -1.63
N ASN A 398 1.87 22.35 -1.67
CA ASN A 398 1.98 21.60 -2.92
C ASN A 398 0.71 21.63 -3.78
N TYR A 399 -0.43 22.02 -3.21
CA TYR A 399 -1.70 22.14 -3.95
C TYR A 399 -1.93 23.53 -4.52
N PHE A 400 -1.28 24.55 -3.95
CA PHE A 400 -1.43 25.94 -4.44
C PHE A 400 -0.66 26.16 -5.74
N ALA A 401 -1.39 26.52 -6.80
CA ALA A 401 -0.81 26.74 -8.13
C ALA A 401 -0.21 28.15 -8.34
N GLY A 402 -0.34 29.03 -7.35
CA GLY A 402 0.10 30.44 -7.42
C GLY A 402 -1.06 31.39 -7.61
N PHE A 403 -0.77 32.67 -7.43
CA PHE A 403 -1.69 33.76 -7.77
C PHE A 403 -1.64 34.07 -9.26
N GLU A 404 -2.75 34.49 -9.82
CA GLU A 404 -2.85 34.98 -11.18
C GLU A 404 -2.15 36.35 -11.29
N ASP A 405 -1.74 36.72 -12.48
CA ASP A 405 -0.97 37.96 -12.67
C ASP A 405 -1.82 39.22 -12.41
N GLU A 406 -3.12 39.14 -12.66
CA GLU A 406 -4.09 40.18 -12.32
C GLU A 406 -4.13 40.43 -10.80
N ALA A 407 -4.24 39.38 -9.98
CA ALA A 407 -4.22 39.52 -8.52
C ALA A 407 -2.89 40.08 -8.00
N LYS A 408 -1.77 39.74 -8.64
CA LYS A 408 -0.46 40.30 -8.29
C LYS A 408 -0.37 41.80 -8.63
N LYS A 409 -0.93 42.22 -9.78
CA LYS A 409 -1.01 43.61 -10.19
C LYS A 409 -1.91 44.42 -9.26
N GLU A 410 -3.10 43.89 -8.94
CA GLU A 410 -4.04 44.51 -8.02
C GLU A 410 -3.39 44.70 -6.62
N PHE A 411 -2.74 43.67 -6.10
CA PHE A 411 -2.00 43.77 -4.84
C PHE A 411 -0.86 44.77 -4.91
N ALA A 412 -0.08 44.80 -6.01
CA ALA A 412 1.00 45.75 -6.18
C ALA A 412 0.48 47.21 -6.21
N ASN A 413 -0.68 47.44 -6.84
CA ASN A 413 -1.29 48.75 -6.86
C ASN A 413 -1.80 49.19 -5.48
N SER A 414 -2.38 48.26 -4.69
CA SER A 414 -2.90 48.57 -3.35
C SER A 414 -1.82 48.86 -2.31
N LEU A 415 -0.54 48.59 -2.59
CA LEU A 415 0.55 48.85 -1.65
C LEU A 415 0.79 50.35 -1.36
N LEU A 416 0.29 51.22 -2.20
CA LEU A 416 0.42 52.67 -2.04
C LEU A 416 -0.91 53.36 -1.70
N ASP A 417 -1.97 52.63 -1.48
CA ASP A 417 -3.28 53.12 -0.99
C ASP A 417 -3.20 53.29 0.53
N PHE A 418 -2.75 54.45 0.98
CA PHE A 418 -2.63 54.81 2.39
C PHE A 418 -3.90 55.44 2.92
#